data_76017b21c6b44a11af4fb9a5be5f6112
#
_entry.id   76017b21c6b44a11af4fb9a5be5f6112
#
_cell.length_a   1.000
_cell.length_b   1.000
_cell.length_c   1.000
_cell.angle_alpha   90.00
_cell.angle_beta   90.00
_cell.angle_gamma   90.00
#
_symmetry.space_group_name_H-M   'P 1'
#
loop_
_entity.id
_entity.type
_entity.pdbx_description
1 polymer ?
#
loop_
_entity_poly.entity_id
_entity_poly.type
_entity_poly.pdbx_seq_one_letter_code
_entity_poly.pdbx_strand_id
1 'polypeptide(L)'
;MRRILVALVAGTVVIGTALSARAHAFLDHASPAVGSSVPTAPPVVTLWFTQDLEPAFSDVTVTNEAGLRVDLGNAHIPQGSPAELQIGLKPLPRGTYTVSWHVVSVDTHPTEGTFTFDVGSG
;
A
#
# COMPACT_ATOMS: atom_id res chain seq x y z
N MET A 1 54.10 -15.30 -25.01
CA MET A 1 53.62 -15.13 -24.70
C MET A 1 52.93 -14.85 -24.00
N ARG A 2 52.61 -14.68 -23.53
CA ARG A 2 51.86 -14.57 -22.90
C ARG A 2 51.05 -13.93 -22.56
N ARG A 3 50.78 -13.60 -22.34
CA ARG A 3 50.03 -13.03 -22.00
C ARG A 3 48.96 -12.95 -21.90
N ILE A 4 48.40 -13.03 -21.81
CA ILE A 4 47.34 -13.02 -21.73
C ILE A 4 46.49 -13.10 -21.08
N LEU A 5 46.24 -13.15 -20.75
CA LEU A 5 45.34 -13.34 -20.10
C LEU A 5 44.68 -12.71 -19.46
N VAL A 6 44.44 -12.44 -19.17
CA VAL A 6 44.00 -11.83 -18.46
C VAL A 6 42.92 -11.29 -18.35
N ALA A 7 42.46 -11.04 -18.71
CA ALA A 7 41.38 -10.49 -18.69
C ALA A 7 40.36 -10.89 -18.06
N LEU A 8 39.97 -11.24 -18.03
CA LEU A 8 38.95 -11.69 -17.56
C LEU A 8 38.41 -11.24 -16.57
N VAL A 9 38.38 -11.10 -16.06
CA VAL A 9 37.90 -10.77 -15.01
C VAL A 9 36.93 -9.96 -14.83
N ALA A 10 36.70 -9.41 -15.26
CA ALA A 10 35.87 -8.57 -15.04
C ALA A 10 34.54 -8.75 -14.83
N GLY A 11 33.85 -8.23 -14.94
CA GLY A 11 32.58 -8.36 -14.92
C GLY A 11 31.86 -8.83 -13.98
N THR A 12 31.93 -8.99 -13.27
CA THR A 12 31.25 -9.62 -12.51
C THR A 12 30.53 -9.03 -11.61
N VAL A 13 30.51 -8.20 -11.32
CA VAL A 13 29.93 -7.69 -10.40
C VAL A 13 28.77 -7.14 -10.28
N VAL A 14 28.18 -6.74 -10.84
CA VAL A 14 27.06 -6.12 -10.71
C VAL A 14 25.92 -6.57 -10.23
N ILE A 15 25.56 -7.55 -10.05
CA ILE A 15 24.44 -7.94 -9.62
C ILE A 15 23.77 -7.52 -8.46
N GLY A 16 24.19 -7.29 -7.46
CA GLY A 16 23.49 -7.05 -6.27
C GLY A 16 22.53 -5.98 -6.19
N THR A 17 22.60 -5.01 -7.03
CA THR A 17 21.78 -3.88 -6.78
C THR A 17 20.32 -4.10 -7.03
N ALA A 18 19.94 -5.03 -7.80
CA ALA A 18 18.54 -5.15 -8.11
C ALA A 18 17.71 -5.58 -6.94
N LEU A 19 18.30 -6.18 -5.95
CA LEU A 19 17.51 -6.69 -4.88
C LEU A 19 16.92 -5.68 -3.96
N SER A 20 17.56 -4.57 -3.78
CA SER A 20 17.05 -3.60 -2.83
C SER A 20 15.74 -2.99 -3.27
N ALA A 21 15.39 -3.05 -4.52
CA ALA A 21 14.14 -2.46 -4.96
C ALA A 21 12.94 -3.18 -4.41
N ARG A 22 13.10 -4.35 -3.83
CA ARG A 22 11.96 -5.05 -3.32
C ARG A 22 11.76 -4.90 -1.84
N ALA A 23 12.51 -4.04 -1.19
CA ALA A 23 12.44 -3.92 0.24
C ALA A 23 11.27 -3.09 0.74
N HIS A 24 10.50 -2.45 -0.11
CA HIS A 24 9.43 -1.55 0.31
C HIS A 24 8.08 -2.14 0.00
N ALA A 25 7.11 -1.90 0.88
CA ALA A 25 5.74 -2.30 0.65
C ALA A 25 5.06 -1.25 -0.20
N PHE A 26 4.64 -1.61 -1.40
CA PHE A 26 3.88 -0.73 -2.27
C PHE A 26 2.46 -1.21 -2.35
N LEU A 27 1.51 -0.30 -2.54
CA LEU A 27 0.12 -0.66 -2.70
C LEU A 27 -0.03 -1.42 -4.01
N ASP A 28 -0.51 -2.66 -3.93
CA ASP A 28 -0.76 -3.47 -5.11
C ASP A 28 -2.16 -3.21 -5.66
N HIS A 29 -3.15 -3.28 -4.82
CA HIS A 29 -4.53 -2.97 -5.19
C HIS A 29 -5.37 -2.67 -3.95
N ALA A 30 -6.57 -2.18 -4.17
CA ALA A 30 -7.45 -1.80 -3.07
C ALA A 30 -8.91 -2.09 -3.41
N SER A 31 -9.74 -2.14 -2.38
CA SER A 31 -11.20 -2.24 -2.53
C SER A 31 -11.83 -1.25 -1.54
N PRO A 32 -12.55 -0.23 -2.01
CA PRO A 32 -12.83 0.11 -3.41
C PRO A 32 -11.54 0.39 -4.17
N ALA A 33 -11.55 0.10 -5.46
CA ALA A 33 -10.35 0.25 -6.28
C ALA A 33 -9.96 1.72 -6.40
N VAL A 34 -8.67 1.96 -6.59
CA VAL A 34 -8.13 3.30 -6.75
C VAL A 34 -8.86 4.01 -7.88
N GLY A 35 -9.43 5.18 -7.58
CA GLY A 35 -10.11 6.00 -8.57
C GLY A 35 -11.46 5.46 -9.04
N SER A 36 -12.03 4.49 -8.34
CA SER A 36 -13.28 3.86 -8.78
C SER A 36 -14.51 4.59 -8.25
N SER A 37 -15.66 4.25 -8.81
CA SER A 37 -16.95 4.69 -8.32
C SER A 37 -17.74 3.47 -7.90
N VAL A 38 -18.37 3.55 -6.74
CA VAL A 38 -19.22 2.47 -6.26
C VAL A 38 -20.63 3.01 -6.01
N PRO A 39 -21.68 2.24 -6.27
CA PRO A 39 -23.05 2.76 -6.08
C PRO A 39 -23.40 3.00 -4.63
N THR A 40 -22.86 2.21 -3.72
CA THR A 40 -23.04 2.38 -2.29
C THR A 40 -21.73 2.10 -1.60
N ALA A 41 -21.52 2.73 -0.45
CA ALA A 41 -20.28 2.56 0.28
C ALA A 41 -20.16 1.15 0.84
N PRO A 42 -19.00 0.54 0.72
CA PRO A 42 -18.76 -0.73 1.39
C PRO A 42 -18.56 -0.49 2.88
N PRO A 43 -18.66 -1.52 3.70
CA PRO A 43 -18.43 -1.36 5.14
C PRO A 43 -16.97 -1.23 5.51
N VAL A 44 -16.07 -1.58 4.62
CA VAL A 44 -14.63 -1.53 4.90
C VAL A 44 -13.86 -1.09 3.68
N VAL A 45 -12.69 -0.53 3.91
CA VAL A 45 -11.68 -0.32 2.88
C VAL A 45 -10.59 -1.35 3.12
N THR A 46 -10.14 -2.01 2.08
CA THR A 46 -9.07 -2.99 2.16
C THR A 46 -7.94 -2.62 1.21
N LEU A 47 -6.73 -2.66 1.70
CA LEU A 47 -5.53 -2.38 0.93
C LEU A 47 -4.64 -3.61 0.92
N TRP A 48 -4.14 -3.98 -0.24
CA TRP A 48 -3.20 -5.10 -0.37
C TRP A 48 -1.85 -4.57 -0.83
N PHE A 49 -0.81 -4.92 -0.09
CA PHE A 49 0.55 -4.44 -0.36
C PHE A 49 1.43 -5.55 -0.90
N THR A 50 2.58 -5.17 -1.43
CA THR A 50 3.52 -6.12 -2.04
C THR A 50 4.42 -6.81 -1.03
N GLN A 51 4.41 -6.38 0.23
CA GLN A 51 5.24 -6.93 1.30
C GLN A 51 4.41 -7.05 2.56
N ASP A 52 4.84 -7.92 3.45
CA ASP A 52 4.21 -8.03 4.77
C ASP A 52 4.44 -6.76 5.56
N LEU A 53 3.48 -6.41 6.39
CA LEU A 53 3.47 -5.15 7.12
C LEU A 53 3.69 -5.35 8.61
N GLU A 54 4.27 -4.33 9.24
CA GLU A 54 4.38 -4.26 10.69
C GLU A 54 3.09 -3.69 11.25
N PRO A 55 2.30 -4.47 11.96
CA PRO A 55 0.99 -3.99 12.43
C PRO A 55 1.07 -2.76 13.33
N ALA A 56 2.10 -2.69 14.16
CA ALA A 56 2.21 -1.59 15.12
C ALA A 56 2.51 -0.25 14.46
N PHE A 57 2.97 -0.25 13.22
CA PHE A 57 3.40 0.97 12.56
C PHE A 57 2.67 1.23 11.24
N SER A 58 1.61 0.50 10.98
CA SER A 58 0.88 0.63 9.72
C SER A 58 -0.54 1.08 10.01
N ASP A 59 -1.00 2.07 9.26
CA ASP A 59 -2.31 2.66 9.48
C ASP A 59 -2.91 3.16 8.19
N VAL A 60 -4.22 3.34 8.20
CA VAL A 60 -4.96 3.89 7.08
C VAL A 60 -6.11 4.72 7.63
N THR A 61 -6.42 5.83 6.96
CA THR A 61 -7.54 6.70 7.33
C THR A 61 -8.36 7.00 6.09
N VAL A 62 -9.63 7.35 6.31
CA VAL A 62 -10.51 7.75 5.22
C VAL A 62 -11.18 9.05 5.61
N THR A 63 -11.13 10.04 4.72
CA THR A 63 -11.71 11.35 4.97
C THR A 63 -12.68 11.71 3.85
N ASN A 64 -13.64 12.58 4.17
CA ASN A 64 -14.57 13.11 3.18
C ASN A 64 -14.00 14.38 2.53
N GLU A 65 -14.80 15.02 1.68
CA GLU A 65 -14.35 16.22 0.96
C GLU A 65 -14.08 17.40 1.88
N ALA A 66 -14.65 17.40 3.07
CA ALA A 66 -14.37 18.44 4.07
C ALA A 66 -13.16 18.12 4.93
N GLY A 67 -12.48 17.01 4.67
CA GLY A 67 -11.32 16.61 5.45
C GLY A 67 -11.64 15.94 6.76
N LEU A 68 -12.89 15.56 6.99
CA LEU A 68 -13.29 14.91 8.24
C LEU A 68 -13.17 13.40 8.14
N ARG A 69 -12.73 12.78 9.24
CA ARG A 69 -12.58 11.33 9.30
C ARG A 69 -13.95 10.65 9.23
N VAL A 70 -14.07 9.68 8.36
CA VAL A 70 -15.28 8.89 8.20
C VAL A 70 -15.04 7.40 8.42
N ASP A 71 -13.85 7.04 8.83
CA ASP A 71 -13.54 5.66 9.20
C ASP A 71 -13.84 5.41 10.68
N LEU A 72 -13.79 4.17 11.07
CA LEU A 72 -14.10 3.76 12.44
C LEU A 72 -12.88 3.76 13.36
N GLY A 73 -11.72 4.13 12.84
CA GLY A 73 -10.51 4.17 13.66
C GLY A 73 -9.98 2.81 14.04
N ASN A 74 -10.36 1.77 13.33
CA ASN A 74 -10.01 0.40 13.66
C ASN A 74 -9.12 -0.26 12.61
N ALA A 75 -8.18 0.46 12.07
CA ALA A 75 -7.25 -0.11 11.10
C ALA A 75 -6.56 -1.34 11.69
N HIS A 76 -6.50 -2.41 10.93
CA HIS A 76 -5.88 -3.64 11.40
C HIS A 76 -5.44 -4.51 10.23
N ILE A 77 -4.55 -5.42 10.52
CA ILE A 77 -4.09 -6.41 9.55
C ILE A 77 -4.80 -7.71 9.89
N PRO A 78 -5.64 -8.24 8.98
CA PRO A 78 -6.38 -9.46 9.26
C PRO A 78 -5.44 -10.63 9.54
N GLN A 79 -5.83 -11.49 10.48
CA GLN A 79 -5.03 -12.64 10.80
C GLN A 79 -4.89 -13.55 9.58
N GLY A 80 -3.69 -13.96 9.28
CA GLY A 80 -3.43 -14.81 8.12
C GLY A 80 -3.18 -14.06 6.83
N SER A 81 -3.25 -12.72 6.84
CA SER A 81 -3.05 -11.91 5.66
C SER A 81 -2.08 -10.76 5.95
N PRO A 82 -0.81 -11.07 6.16
CA PRO A 82 0.14 -10.08 6.68
C PRO A 82 0.45 -8.90 5.75
N ALA A 83 0.07 -8.97 4.49
CA ALA A 83 0.26 -7.87 3.56
C ALA A 83 -1.02 -7.07 3.32
N GLU A 84 -2.06 -7.32 4.12
CA GLU A 84 -3.36 -6.69 3.94
C GLU A 84 -3.66 -5.75 5.11
N LEU A 85 -4.28 -4.61 4.82
CA LEU A 85 -4.64 -3.61 5.84
C LEU A 85 -6.08 -3.21 5.61
N GLN A 86 -6.90 -3.26 6.64
CA GLN A 86 -8.32 -2.94 6.55
C GLN A 86 -8.72 -1.88 7.56
N ILE A 87 -9.75 -1.10 7.22
CA ILE A 87 -10.36 -0.19 8.16
C ILE A 87 -11.86 -0.15 7.88
N GLY A 88 -12.66 -0.13 8.94
CA GLY A 88 -14.10 -0.02 8.82
C GLY A 88 -14.53 1.40 8.50
N LEU A 89 -15.68 1.52 7.87
CA LEU A 89 -16.25 2.81 7.47
C LEU A 89 -17.56 3.05 8.18
N LYS A 90 -17.80 4.31 8.54
CA LYS A 90 -19.14 4.74 8.91
C LYS A 90 -20.01 4.69 7.66
N PRO A 91 -21.33 4.73 7.79
CA PRO A 91 -22.19 4.86 6.61
C PRO A 91 -21.80 6.13 5.86
N LEU A 92 -21.56 6.01 4.55
CA LEU A 92 -21.08 7.15 3.76
C LEU A 92 -22.15 7.60 2.79
N PRO A 93 -22.50 8.90 2.80
CA PRO A 93 -23.35 9.43 1.75
C PRO A 93 -22.56 9.53 0.44
N ARG A 94 -23.27 9.87 -0.63
CA ARG A 94 -22.69 10.14 -1.89
C ARG A 94 -21.60 11.18 -1.77
N GLY A 95 -20.50 11.00 -2.43
CA GLY A 95 -19.38 11.92 -2.39
C GLY A 95 -18.06 11.28 -2.78
N THR A 96 -17.01 12.08 -2.69
CA THR A 96 -15.65 11.64 -2.97
C THR A 96 -14.90 11.49 -1.67
N TYR A 97 -14.20 10.37 -1.52
CA TYR A 97 -13.50 10.02 -0.29
C TYR A 97 -12.03 9.80 -0.57
N THR A 98 -11.19 10.24 0.35
CA THR A 98 -9.73 10.08 0.24
C THR A 98 -9.26 9.05 1.23
N VAL A 99 -8.54 8.05 0.73
CA VAL A 99 -7.89 7.04 1.55
C VAL A 99 -6.42 7.43 1.66
N SER A 100 -5.92 7.55 2.88
CA SER A 100 -4.52 7.89 3.12
C SER A 100 -3.90 6.77 3.94
N TRP A 101 -2.78 6.27 3.51
CA TRP A 101 -2.14 5.16 4.20
C TRP A 101 -0.66 5.47 4.48
N HIS A 102 -0.19 4.88 5.56
CA HIS A 102 1.19 4.95 5.99
C HIS A 102 1.52 3.58 6.54
N VAL A 103 2.44 2.88 5.93
CA VAL A 103 2.76 1.52 6.33
C VAL A 103 4.27 1.37 6.46
N VAL A 104 4.65 0.40 7.28
CA VAL A 104 6.05 0.02 7.44
C VAL A 104 6.13 -1.46 7.13
N SER A 105 7.03 -1.84 6.24
CA SER A 105 7.23 -3.24 5.91
C SER A 105 7.99 -3.95 7.02
N VAL A 106 7.93 -5.26 7.04
CA VAL A 106 8.62 -6.04 8.09
C VAL A 106 10.13 -5.83 8.08
N ASP A 107 10.69 -5.35 6.98
CA ASP A 107 12.12 -5.01 6.96
C ASP A 107 12.33 -3.52 7.23
N THR A 108 11.35 -2.86 7.84
CA THR A 108 11.43 -1.52 8.43
C THR A 108 11.51 -0.35 7.47
N HIS A 109 10.97 -0.47 6.27
CA HIS A 109 10.92 0.64 5.33
C HIS A 109 9.52 1.26 5.28
N PRO A 110 9.38 2.55 5.62
CA PRO A 110 8.07 3.20 5.56
C PRO A 110 7.72 3.65 4.15
N THR A 111 6.45 3.55 3.81
CA THR A 111 5.89 4.13 2.59
C THR A 111 4.54 4.73 2.90
N GLU A 112 4.10 5.68 2.09
CA GLU A 112 2.80 6.30 2.30
C GLU A 112 2.22 6.74 0.96
N GLY A 113 0.90 6.94 0.94
CA GLY A 113 0.23 7.38 -0.27
C GLY A 113 -1.23 7.68 -0.02
N THR A 114 -1.89 8.17 -1.06
CA THR A 114 -3.32 8.47 -1.02
C THR A 114 -3.97 8.07 -2.33
N PHE A 115 -5.26 7.79 -2.26
CA PHE A 115 -6.07 7.65 -3.46
C PHE A 115 -7.51 8.02 -3.12
N THR A 116 -8.35 8.18 -4.11
CA THR A 116 -9.76 8.52 -3.91
C THR A 116 -10.65 7.47 -4.52
N PHE A 117 -11.88 7.41 -3.99
CA PHE A 117 -12.97 6.68 -4.62
C PHE A 117 -14.26 7.49 -4.44
N ASP A 118 -15.23 7.26 -5.30
CA ASP A 118 -16.50 7.96 -5.26
C ASP A 118 -17.61 7.00 -4.87
N VAL A 119 -18.58 7.52 -4.12
CA VAL A 119 -19.77 6.78 -3.73
C VAL A 119 -20.99 7.44 -4.40
N GLY A 120 -21.81 6.64 -5.06
CA GLY A 120 -23.08 7.12 -5.60
C GLY A 120 -22.98 8.07 -6.76
N SER A 121 -21.88 8.04 -7.50
CA SER A 121 -21.77 8.95 -8.59
C SER A 121 -22.39 8.27 -9.77
N GLY A 122 -23.50 8.51 -10.03
CA GLY A 122 -24.14 7.83 -11.10
C GLY A 122 -24.22 8.57 -12.33
#